data_625db04ffcecdf0cacc80717b7089c03
#
_entry.id   625db04ffcecdf0cacc80717b7089c03
#
_cell.length_a   1.000
_cell.length_b   1.000
_cell.length_c   1.000
_cell.angle_alpha   90.00
_cell.angle_beta   90.00
_cell.angle_gamma   90.00
#
_symmetry.space_group_name_H-M   'P 1'
#
loop_
_entity.id
_entity.type
_entity.pdbx_description
1 polymer ?
#
loop_
_entity_poly.entity_id
_entity_poly.type
_entity_poly.pdbx_seq_one_letter_code
_entity_poly.pdbx_strand_id
1 'polypeptide(L)'
;MSKYITIKDIANELGISKSTVSRALSGDASNVKAETMKLITETARRMGYQRNELAVSLRKQSSHNIAIIIPEIVTTFYMTFIDHAQTILRKHGYNVLIATSNENAEQERLNIEMMEKCMVDGILISVCDKEKNIDVYRRVIGRGIPMVFFDRTLEWGDASQVRLDDYIMSFFMVEQLIRSGCKRIVHIAGPAHIRNGYERLRGYRDALEKFHIAYDKTLVLPPALSADEGSFVMSAFLDRNIPFDAVFGFTETALIGAKNIMQKRGLRIPADARICCMSGTALCTLVFPTITAVEQPIEQMAAEACRLIMAHVADCAKCAEDIVLRGEIIDRESTAV
;
A
#
# COMPACT_ATOMS: atom_id res chain seq x y z
N MET A 1 28.94 20.33 21.17
CA MET A 1 28.30 19.02 20.91
C MET A 1 27.71 18.52 22.22
N SER A 2 26.40 18.36 22.31
CA SER A 2 25.73 17.77 23.48
C SER A 2 26.20 16.33 23.61
N LYS A 3 26.90 16.03 24.71
CA LYS A 3 27.43 14.70 24.97
C LYS A 3 26.25 13.82 25.43
N TYR A 4 25.85 12.85 24.62
CA TYR A 4 24.84 11.88 25.03
C TYR A 4 25.31 11.12 26.28
N ILE A 5 24.50 11.14 27.33
CA ILE A 5 24.77 10.37 28.55
C ILE A 5 24.73 8.88 28.23
N THR A 6 25.74 8.14 28.67
CA THR A 6 25.87 6.71 28.40
C THR A 6 25.69 5.89 29.67
N ILE A 7 25.47 4.56 29.54
CA ILE A 7 25.46 3.62 30.66
C ILE A 7 26.77 3.73 31.47
N LYS A 8 27.90 4.07 30.82
CA LYS A 8 29.20 4.24 31.50
C LYS A 8 29.18 5.45 32.43
N ASP A 9 28.53 6.54 32.03
CA ASP A 9 28.46 7.75 32.84
C ASP A 9 27.62 7.52 34.09
N ILE A 10 26.49 6.79 33.97
CA ILE A 10 25.67 6.39 35.13
C ILE A 10 26.43 5.44 36.06
N ALA A 11 27.15 4.46 35.50
CA ALA A 11 27.96 3.52 36.27
C ALA A 11 29.05 4.24 37.06
N ASN A 12 29.72 5.22 36.47
CA ASN A 12 30.73 6.05 37.12
C ASN A 12 30.13 6.92 38.23
N GLU A 13 28.99 7.56 37.98
CA GLU A 13 28.29 8.42 38.97
C GLU A 13 27.87 7.62 40.23
N LEU A 14 27.44 6.37 40.04
CA LEU A 14 26.97 5.51 41.14
C LEU A 14 28.06 4.60 41.75
N GLY A 15 29.25 4.56 41.16
CA GLY A 15 30.33 3.66 41.62
C GLY A 15 30.01 2.17 41.43
N ILE A 16 29.20 1.81 40.44
CA ILE A 16 28.76 0.42 40.17
C ILE A 16 29.17 -0.07 38.80
N SER A 17 29.01 -1.37 38.57
CA SER A 17 29.41 -1.94 37.27
C SER A 17 28.43 -1.55 36.12
N LYS A 18 28.95 -1.38 34.89
CA LYS A 18 28.13 -1.16 33.68
C LYS A 18 27.09 -2.28 33.49
N SER A 19 27.44 -3.51 33.82
CA SER A 19 26.54 -4.66 33.71
C SER A 19 25.35 -4.54 34.66
N THR A 20 25.55 -4.03 35.89
CA THR A 20 24.48 -3.77 36.85
C THR A 20 23.53 -2.67 36.33
N VAL A 21 24.09 -1.56 35.83
CA VAL A 21 23.28 -0.48 35.24
C VAL A 21 22.50 -0.98 34.02
N SER A 22 23.16 -1.73 33.14
CA SER A 22 22.51 -2.29 31.95
C SER A 22 21.34 -3.20 32.29
N ARG A 23 21.49 -4.10 33.25
CA ARG A 23 20.41 -5.01 33.71
C ARG A 23 19.25 -4.22 34.32
N ALA A 24 19.55 -3.30 35.25
CA ALA A 24 18.53 -2.47 35.87
C ALA A 24 17.69 -1.70 34.85
N LEU A 25 18.33 -1.08 33.84
CA LEU A 25 17.67 -0.31 32.76
C LEU A 25 16.99 -1.18 31.71
N SER A 26 17.32 -2.48 31.62
CA SER A 26 16.64 -3.43 30.74
C SER A 26 15.44 -4.14 31.36
N GLY A 27 15.16 -3.87 32.67
CA GLY A 27 14.07 -4.52 33.38
C GLY A 27 14.41 -5.96 33.85
N ASP A 28 15.66 -6.40 33.69
CA ASP A 28 16.14 -7.70 34.20
C ASP A 28 16.38 -7.62 35.68
N ALA A 29 15.33 -7.94 36.46
CA ALA A 29 15.35 -7.92 37.94
C ALA A 29 16.07 -9.13 38.55
N SER A 30 16.54 -10.11 37.78
CA SER A 30 16.99 -11.41 38.30
C SER A 30 18.24 -11.36 39.19
N ASN A 31 19.01 -10.24 39.11
CA ASN A 31 20.26 -10.11 39.87
C ASN A 31 20.55 -8.66 40.34
N VAL A 32 19.53 -7.82 40.49
CA VAL A 32 19.68 -6.44 40.96
C VAL A 32 18.67 -6.18 42.07
N LYS A 33 19.16 -5.76 43.27
CA LYS A 33 18.26 -5.42 44.38
C LYS A 33 17.31 -4.28 44.00
N ALA A 34 16.06 -4.34 44.47
CA ALA A 34 15.03 -3.36 44.17
C ALA A 34 15.44 -1.91 44.45
N GLU A 35 16.13 -1.70 45.60
CA GLU A 35 16.66 -0.37 45.98
C GLU A 35 17.71 0.14 44.98
N THR A 36 18.61 -0.75 44.50
CA THR A 36 19.63 -0.40 43.51
C THR A 36 19.01 -0.10 42.17
N MET A 37 17.97 -0.83 41.76
CA MET A 37 17.22 -0.58 40.55
C MET A 37 16.54 0.79 40.59
N LYS A 38 15.89 1.15 41.71
CA LYS A 38 15.27 2.46 41.87
C LYS A 38 16.32 3.58 41.80
N LEU A 39 17.44 3.45 42.49
CA LEU A 39 18.54 4.42 42.45
C LEU A 39 19.08 4.63 41.03
N ILE A 40 19.30 3.55 40.26
CA ILE A 40 19.78 3.60 38.87
C ILE A 40 18.77 4.32 38.01
N THR A 41 17.47 4.00 38.14
CA THR A 41 16.41 4.60 37.31
C THR A 41 16.25 6.10 37.59
N GLU A 42 16.31 6.50 38.85
CA GLU A 42 16.26 7.92 39.25
C GLU A 42 17.48 8.69 38.76
N THR A 43 18.67 8.09 38.87
CA THR A 43 19.92 8.71 38.37
C THR A 43 19.92 8.85 36.87
N ALA A 44 19.49 7.80 36.14
CA ALA A 44 19.36 7.83 34.69
C ALA A 44 18.41 8.98 34.25
N ARG A 45 17.27 9.12 34.93
CA ARG A 45 16.30 10.20 34.64
C ARG A 45 16.90 11.57 34.97
N ARG A 46 17.57 11.73 36.09
CA ARG A 46 18.22 13.00 36.50
C ARG A 46 19.31 13.42 35.52
N MET A 47 20.11 12.47 35.04
CA MET A 47 21.19 12.73 34.07
C MET A 47 20.67 12.93 32.65
N GLY A 48 19.38 12.70 32.36
CA GLY A 48 18.83 12.78 31.01
C GLY A 48 19.27 11.62 30.10
N TYR A 49 19.55 10.45 30.67
CA TYR A 49 19.91 9.27 29.90
C TYR A 49 18.75 8.83 29.01
N GLN A 50 19.06 8.71 27.73
CA GLN A 50 18.16 8.06 26.75
C GLN A 50 18.81 6.75 26.32
N ARG A 51 18.02 5.69 26.39
CA ARG A 51 18.45 4.37 25.96
C ARG A 51 18.78 4.43 24.46
N ASN A 52 19.97 3.99 24.12
CA ASN A 52 20.35 3.88 22.71
C ASN A 52 19.72 2.62 22.11
N GLU A 53 18.54 2.79 21.50
CA GLU A 53 17.79 1.67 20.91
C GLU A 53 18.58 1.02 19.76
N LEU A 54 19.41 1.77 19.01
CA LEU A 54 20.28 1.20 17.99
C LEU A 54 21.29 0.18 18.57
N ALA A 55 21.90 0.51 19.72
CA ALA A 55 22.82 -0.41 20.39
C ALA A 55 22.11 -1.65 20.97
N VAL A 56 20.86 -1.49 21.35
CA VAL A 56 20.02 -2.60 21.83
C VAL A 56 19.60 -3.49 20.66
N SER A 57 19.16 -2.89 19.56
CA SER A 57 18.75 -3.59 18.33
C SER A 57 19.89 -4.43 17.76
N LEU A 58 21.11 -3.87 17.67
CA LEU A 58 22.32 -4.60 17.26
C LEU A 58 22.56 -5.85 18.11
N ARG A 59 22.36 -5.76 19.42
CA ARG A 59 22.57 -6.90 20.34
C ARG A 59 21.45 -7.93 20.25
N LYS A 60 20.21 -7.48 20.02
CA LYS A 60 19.03 -8.34 19.93
C LYS A 60 18.78 -8.87 18.53
N GLN A 61 19.47 -8.34 17.53
CA GLN A 61 19.24 -8.59 16.11
C GLN A 61 17.79 -8.29 15.67
N SER A 62 17.14 -7.34 16.34
CA SER A 62 15.78 -6.88 16.05
C SER A 62 15.67 -5.39 16.38
N SER A 63 15.18 -4.61 15.43
CA SER A 63 14.98 -3.17 15.58
C SER A 63 13.58 -2.82 16.07
N HIS A 64 12.65 -3.78 16.06
CA HIS A 64 11.22 -3.56 16.23
C HIS A 64 10.65 -2.50 15.27
N ASN A 65 11.21 -2.42 14.05
CA ASN A 65 10.74 -1.55 13.00
C ASN A 65 10.30 -2.39 11.78
N ILE A 66 9.13 -2.12 11.25
CA ILE A 66 8.65 -2.63 9.95
C ILE A 66 8.61 -1.46 8.98
N ALA A 67 9.18 -1.62 7.79
CA ALA A 67 9.05 -0.65 6.73
C ALA A 67 7.76 -0.85 5.93
N ILE A 68 7.14 0.25 5.50
CA ILE A 68 6.07 0.25 4.49
C ILE A 68 6.54 1.13 3.33
N ILE A 69 6.74 0.53 2.16
CA ILE A 69 7.16 1.22 0.94
C ILE A 69 5.99 1.23 -0.04
N ILE A 70 5.58 2.42 -0.48
CA ILE A 70 4.43 2.65 -1.34
C ILE A 70 4.79 3.49 -2.54
N PRO A 71 4.09 3.35 -3.68
CA PRO A 71 4.37 4.14 -4.88
C PRO A 71 4.02 5.61 -4.72
N GLU A 72 3.01 5.96 -3.91
CA GLU A 72 2.58 7.34 -3.68
C GLU A 72 1.78 7.45 -2.37
N ILE A 73 1.60 8.65 -1.83
CA ILE A 73 0.91 8.90 -0.56
C ILE A 73 -0.39 9.73 -0.73
N VAL A 74 -0.73 10.10 -1.95
CA VAL A 74 -1.84 11.04 -2.22
C VAL A 74 -3.19 10.33 -2.20
N THR A 75 -3.25 9.05 -2.59
CA THR A 75 -4.52 8.32 -2.62
C THR A 75 -4.96 7.86 -1.23
N THR A 76 -6.25 7.93 -0.99
CA THR A 76 -6.89 7.47 0.26
C THR A 76 -6.61 5.98 0.52
N PHE A 77 -6.42 5.16 -0.52
CA PHE A 77 -6.12 3.74 -0.40
C PHE A 77 -4.86 3.49 0.45
N TYR A 78 -3.72 4.06 0.06
CA TYR A 78 -2.46 3.83 0.79
C TYR A 78 -2.48 4.44 2.19
N MET A 79 -3.10 5.60 2.36
CA MET A 79 -3.25 6.22 3.69
C MET A 79 -4.06 5.33 4.64
N THR A 80 -5.18 4.75 4.15
CA THR A 80 -6.02 3.85 4.93
C THR A 80 -5.29 2.54 5.25
N PHE A 81 -4.57 1.97 4.28
CA PHE A 81 -3.74 0.78 4.52
C PHE A 81 -2.69 1.02 5.60
N ILE A 82 -1.96 2.14 5.52
CA ILE A 82 -0.93 2.50 6.50
C ILE A 82 -1.53 2.66 7.90
N ASP A 83 -2.67 3.34 8.04
CA ASP A 83 -3.33 3.54 9.33
C ASP A 83 -3.69 2.21 10.00
N HIS A 84 -4.34 1.30 9.25
CA HIS A 84 -4.66 -0.04 9.76
C HIS A 84 -3.40 -0.85 10.08
N ALA A 85 -2.42 -0.88 9.18
CA ALA A 85 -1.17 -1.61 9.38
C ALA A 85 -0.40 -1.09 10.59
N GLN A 86 -0.27 0.24 10.74
CA GLN A 86 0.38 0.87 11.89
C GLN A 86 -0.33 0.52 13.20
N THR A 87 -1.67 0.53 13.20
CA THR A 87 -2.46 0.18 14.38
C THR A 87 -2.22 -1.27 14.80
N ILE A 88 -2.17 -2.20 13.85
CA ILE A 88 -1.92 -3.62 14.10
C ILE A 88 -0.48 -3.84 14.58
N LEU A 89 0.52 -3.32 13.86
CA LEU A 89 1.94 -3.51 14.16
C LEU A 89 2.32 -2.92 15.52
N ARG A 90 1.77 -1.75 15.87
CA ARG A 90 1.99 -1.12 17.18
C ARG A 90 1.50 -1.98 18.34
N LYS A 91 0.35 -2.66 18.21
CA LYS A 91 -0.15 -3.60 19.24
C LYS A 91 0.81 -4.77 19.46
N HIS A 92 1.65 -5.10 18.47
CA HIS A 92 2.67 -6.14 18.55
C HIS A 92 4.08 -5.60 18.88
N GLY A 93 4.20 -4.32 19.24
CA GLY A 93 5.45 -3.69 19.66
C GLY A 93 6.36 -3.25 18.52
N TYR A 94 5.85 -3.15 17.29
CA TYR A 94 6.59 -2.63 16.13
C TYR A 94 6.29 -1.15 15.87
N ASN A 95 7.33 -0.40 15.49
CA ASN A 95 7.18 0.91 14.87
C ASN A 95 7.10 0.75 13.35
N VAL A 96 6.54 1.75 12.68
CA VAL A 96 6.41 1.78 11.21
C VAL A 96 7.27 2.89 10.64
N LEU A 97 8.14 2.55 9.67
CA LEU A 97 8.89 3.48 8.84
C LEU A 97 8.23 3.51 7.47
N ILE A 98 7.89 4.70 6.98
CA ILE A 98 7.20 4.86 5.69
C ILE A 98 8.16 5.51 4.70
N ALA A 99 8.19 4.98 3.46
CA ALA A 99 8.87 5.61 2.34
C ALA A 99 7.99 5.57 1.09
N THR A 100 8.08 6.62 0.28
CA THR A 100 7.39 6.73 -1.01
C THR A 100 8.38 6.68 -2.14
N SER A 101 8.06 5.94 -3.19
CA SER A 101 8.90 5.82 -4.39
C SER A 101 8.48 6.77 -5.51
N ASN A 102 7.36 7.49 -5.36
CA ASN A 102 6.83 8.46 -6.33
C ASN A 102 6.76 7.89 -7.76
N GLU A 103 6.21 6.67 -7.88
CA GLU A 103 6.10 5.91 -9.15
C GLU A 103 7.46 5.72 -9.86
N ASN A 104 8.57 5.73 -9.13
CA ASN A 104 9.92 5.62 -9.66
C ASN A 104 10.64 4.40 -9.09
N ALA A 105 11.00 3.45 -9.96
CA ALA A 105 11.64 2.19 -9.57
C ALA A 105 13.06 2.39 -9.00
N GLU A 106 13.80 3.42 -9.43
CA GLU A 106 15.11 3.73 -8.84
C GLU A 106 14.96 4.29 -7.43
N GLN A 107 13.98 5.17 -7.21
CA GLN A 107 13.68 5.67 -5.86
C GLN A 107 13.20 4.53 -4.95
N GLU A 108 12.43 3.57 -5.47
CA GLU A 108 12.02 2.37 -4.73
C GLU A 108 13.25 1.55 -4.31
N ARG A 109 14.21 1.34 -5.22
CA ARG A 109 15.49 0.67 -4.92
C ARG A 109 16.24 1.37 -3.78
N LEU A 110 16.39 2.69 -3.87
CA LEU A 110 17.06 3.50 -2.84
C LEU A 110 16.35 3.43 -1.50
N ASN A 111 15.01 3.42 -1.51
CA ASN A 111 14.22 3.27 -0.29
C ASN A 111 14.45 1.91 0.37
N ILE A 112 14.47 0.82 -0.41
CA ILE A 112 14.76 -0.52 0.10
C ILE A 112 16.14 -0.58 0.72
N GLU A 113 17.17 -0.05 0.05
CA GLU A 113 18.55 0.01 0.56
C GLU A 113 18.66 0.87 1.84
N MET A 114 17.87 1.94 1.93
CA MET A 114 17.80 2.74 3.15
C MET A 114 17.17 1.93 4.30
N MET A 115 16.11 1.18 4.05
CA MET A 115 15.47 0.33 5.07
C MET A 115 16.39 -0.81 5.53
N GLU A 116 17.20 -1.41 4.64
CA GLU A 116 18.25 -2.35 5.02
C GLU A 116 19.26 -1.70 6.00
N LYS A 117 19.71 -0.46 5.71
CA LYS A 117 20.64 0.30 6.58
C LYS A 117 19.99 0.65 7.92
N CYS A 118 18.69 0.88 7.96
CA CYS A 118 17.90 1.07 9.18
C CYS A 118 17.68 -0.23 9.95
N MET A 119 18.13 -1.38 9.43
CA MET A 119 17.98 -2.71 10.04
C MET A 119 16.52 -3.03 10.39
N VAL A 120 15.59 -2.74 9.48
CA VAL A 120 14.18 -3.10 9.70
C VAL A 120 14.01 -4.61 9.80
N ASP A 121 13.08 -5.05 10.63
CA ASP A 121 12.81 -6.47 10.85
C ASP A 121 12.01 -7.09 9.69
N GLY A 122 11.34 -6.27 8.87
CA GLY A 122 10.62 -6.69 7.67
C GLY A 122 10.13 -5.52 6.84
N ILE A 123 9.69 -5.79 5.62
CA ILE A 123 9.24 -4.78 4.65
C ILE A 123 7.89 -5.19 4.05
N LEU A 124 6.89 -4.32 4.19
CA LEU A 124 5.65 -4.34 3.41
C LEU A 124 5.85 -3.42 2.20
N ILE A 125 5.58 -3.90 0.99
CA ILE A 125 5.84 -3.13 -0.23
C ILE A 125 4.73 -3.27 -1.27
N SER A 126 4.29 -2.14 -1.82
CA SER A 126 3.50 -2.05 -3.05
C SER A 126 4.40 -1.53 -4.15
N VAL A 127 4.64 -2.34 -5.19
CA VAL A 127 5.71 -2.07 -6.17
C VAL A 127 5.32 -1.01 -7.20
N CYS A 128 6.33 -0.27 -7.69
CA CYS A 128 6.15 0.66 -8.80
C CYS A 128 6.07 -0.05 -10.16
N ASP A 129 6.79 -1.16 -10.30
CA ASP A 129 6.92 -1.89 -11.56
C ASP A 129 7.14 -3.37 -11.29
N LYS A 130 6.31 -4.22 -11.91
CA LYS A 130 6.34 -5.69 -11.70
C LYS A 130 7.61 -6.38 -12.23
N GLU A 131 8.40 -5.72 -13.07
CA GLU A 131 9.59 -6.28 -13.71
C GLU A 131 10.89 -5.68 -13.18
N LYS A 132 10.80 -4.53 -12.51
CA LYS A 132 11.97 -3.85 -11.92
C LYS A 132 12.29 -4.36 -10.51
N ASN A 133 13.52 -4.12 -10.08
CA ASN A 133 13.99 -4.38 -8.71
C ASN A 133 13.90 -5.84 -8.20
N ILE A 134 13.56 -6.82 -9.05
CA ILE A 134 13.46 -8.24 -8.66
C ILE A 134 14.79 -8.73 -8.04
N ASP A 135 15.92 -8.28 -8.57
CA ASP A 135 17.27 -8.56 -8.04
C ASP A 135 17.43 -8.04 -6.61
N VAL A 136 16.90 -6.85 -6.32
CA VAL A 136 16.93 -6.24 -4.98
C VAL A 136 16.05 -7.01 -4.01
N TYR A 137 14.83 -7.34 -4.39
CA TYR A 137 13.92 -8.10 -3.53
C TYR A 137 14.53 -9.45 -3.16
N ARG A 138 15.07 -10.20 -4.14
CA ARG A 138 15.74 -11.48 -3.90
C ARG A 138 16.95 -11.33 -2.98
N ARG A 139 17.75 -10.28 -3.17
CA ARG A 139 18.91 -10.00 -2.33
C ARG A 139 18.51 -9.73 -0.88
N VAL A 140 17.47 -8.93 -0.66
CA VAL A 140 16.99 -8.54 0.68
C VAL A 140 16.41 -9.74 1.41
N ILE A 141 15.55 -10.51 0.76
CA ILE A 141 14.99 -11.75 1.29
C ILE A 141 16.11 -12.76 1.59
N GLY A 142 17.07 -12.92 0.68
CA GLY A 142 18.22 -13.81 0.87
C GLY A 142 19.15 -13.41 2.01
N ARG A 143 19.08 -12.16 2.48
CA ARG A 143 19.76 -11.68 3.68
C ARG A 143 18.96 -11.87 4.98
N GLY A 144 17.78 -12.47 4.89
CA GLY A 144 16.93 -12.76 6.04
C GLY A 144 16.01 -11.62 6.45
N ILE A 145 15.83 -10.59 5.61
CA ILE A 145 14.82 -9.55 5.84
C ILE A 145 13.57 -9.95 5.04
N PRO A 146 12.50 -10.40 5.69
CA PRO A 146 11.28 -10.80 5.01
C PRO A 146 10.60 -9.62 4.32
N MET A 147 10.03 -9.91 3.15
CA MET A 147 9.22 -8.95 2.38
C MET A 147 7.84 -9.55 2.12
N VAL A 148 6.81 -8.73 2.28
CA VAL A 148 5.44 -9.05 1.89
C VAL A 148 4.95 -7.99 0.91
N PHE A 149 4.50 -8.43 -0.25
CA PHE A 149 3.97 -7.56 -1.30
C PHE A 149 2.47 -7.36 -1.09
N PHE A 150 1.97 -6.14 -1.30
CA PHE A 150 0.54 -5.86 -1.19
C PHE A 150 0.05 -4.94 -2.32
N ASP A 151 -1.24 -5.02 -2.66
CA ASP A 151 -1.89 -4.27 -3.74
C ASP A 151 -1.20 -4.51 -5.09
N ARG A 152 -0.15 -3.75 -5.40
CA ARG A 152 0.68 -3.96 -6.59
C ARG A 152 1.73 -5.02 -6.28
N THR A 153 1.54 -6.20 -6.84
CA THR A 153 2.33 -7.39 -6.55
C THR A 153 3.09 -7.87 -7.78
N LEU A 154 3.90 -8.89 -7.57
CA LEU A 154 4.70 -9.53 -8.61
C LEU A 154 4.04 -10.81 -9.10
N GLU A 155 4.42 -11.30 -10.27
CA GLU A 155 4.08 -12.64 -10.76
C GLU A 155 5.06 -13.71 -10.24
N TRP A 156 5.74 -13.41 -9.15
CA TRP A 156 6.82 -14.20 -8.57
C TRP A 156 6.35 -14.89 -7.28
N GLY A 157 6.45 -16.22 -7.25
CA GLY A 157 5.93 -17.05 -6.16
C GLY A 157 6.81 -17.20 -4.92
N ASP A 158 8.01 -16.57 -4.89
CA ASP A 158 8.99 -16.79 -3.82
C ASP A 158 8.77 -15.89 -2.58
N ALA A 159 7.79 -15.00 -2.60
CA ALA A 159 7.47 -14.11 -1.47
C ALA A 159 5.96 -14.02 -1.26
N SER A 160 5.57 -13.81 0.00
CA SER A 160 4.17 -13.64 0.35
C SER A 160 3.58 -12.36 -0.24
N GLN A 161 2.33 -12.44 -0.67
CA GLN A 161 1.62 -11.31 -1.25
C GLN A 161 0.14 -11.30 -0.85
N VAL A 162 -0.42 -10.10 -0.76
CA VAL A 162 -1.84 -9.86 -0.49
C VAL A 162 -2.36 -8.89 -1.54
N ARG A 163 -3.34 -9.30 -2.32
CA ARG A 163 -3.83 -8.53 -3.46
C ARG A 163 -5.32 -8.66 -3.68
N LEU A 164 -5.89 -7.70 -4.39
CA LEU A 164 -7.24 -7.83 -4.92
C LEU A 164 -7.25 -8.84 -6.10
N ASP A 165 -8.36 -9.54 -6.31
CA ASP A 165 -8.65 -10.22 -7.58
C ASP A 165 -9.10 -9.17 -8.62
N ASP A 166 -8.12 -8.39 -9.10
CA ASP A 166 -8.35 -7.29 -10.02
C ASP A 166 -9.04 -7.73 -11.33
N TYR A 167 -8.68 -8.92 -11.81
CA TYR A 167 -9.29 -9.50 -12.99
C TYR A 167 -10.78 -9.75 -12.80
N ILE A 168 -11.15 -10.50 -11.76
CA ILE A 168 -12.55 -10.90 -11.58
C ILE A 168 -13.44 -9.70 -11.21
N MET A 169 -12.90 -8.77 -10.41
CA MET A 169 -13.65 -7.57 -10.02
C MET A 169 -13.87 -6.63 -11.22
N SER A 170 -12.85 -6.46 -12.07
CA SER A 170 -12.97 -5.71 -13.32
C SER A 170 -13.99 -6.35 -14.27
N PHE A 171 -13.90 -7.68 -14.41
CA PHE A 171 -14.83 -8.44 -15.22
C PHE A 171 -16.29 -8.23 -14.77
N PHE A 172 -16.57 -8.35 -13.48
CA PHE A 172 -17.92 -8.17 -12.94
C PHE A 172 -18.43 -6.73 -13.06
N MET A 173 -17.57 -5.74 -12.84
CA MET A 173 -17.94 -4.34 -13.00
C MET A 173 -18.35 -4.03 -14.45
N VAL A 174 -17.58 -4.50 -15.42
CA VAL A 174 -17.87 -4.31 -16.84
C VAL A 174 -19.11 -5.14 -17.27
N GLU A 175 -19.24 -6.38 -16.79
CA GLU A 175 -20.45 -7.18 -16.98
C GLU A 175 -21.73 -6.43 -16.50
N GLN A 176 -21.64 -5.77 -15.34
CA GLN A 176 -22.77 -5.00 -14.80
C GLN A 176 -23.14 -3.81 -15.73
N LEU A 177 -22.15 -3.07 -16.26
CA LEU A 177 -22.42 -2.02 -17.26
C LEU A 177 -23.10 -2.59 -18.51
N ILE A 178 -22.61 -3.72 -19.01
CA ILE A 178 -23.19 -4.35 -20.21
C ILE A 178 -24.62 -4.81 -19.94
N ARG A 179 -24.87 -5.45 -18.79
CA ARG A 179 -26.23 -5.89 -18.38
C ARG A 179 -27.20 -4.71 -18.20
N SER A 180 -26.71 -3.53 -17.83
CA SER A 180 -27.50 -2.31 -17.77
C SER A 180 -27.72 -1.64 -19.13
N GLY A 181 -27.27 -2.27 -20.24
CA GLY A 181 -27.50 -1.84 -21.61
C GLY A 181 -26.33 -1.13 -22.29
N CYS A 182 -25.21 -0.91 -21.61
CA CYS A 182 -24.03 -0.27 -22.21
C CYS A 182 -23.36 -1.18 -23.23
N LYS A 183 -22.92 -0.60 -24.36
CA LYS A 183 -22.26 -1.33 -25.45
C LYS A 183 -20.93 -0.70 -25.89
N ARG A 184 -20.73 0.56 -25.57
CA ARG A 184 -19.54 1.33 -25.96
C ARG A 184 -18.87 1.92 -24.73
N ILE A 185 -18.19 1.05 -23.99
CA ILE A 185 -17.59 1.36 -22.69
C ILE A 185 -16.17 1.86 -22.89
N VAL A 186 -15.91 3.11 -22.55
CA VAL A 186 -14.55 3.67 -22.50
C VAL A 186 -13.84 3.12 -21.27
N HIS A 187 -12.61 2.65 -21.42
CA HIS A 187 -11.75 2.27 -20.31
C HIS A 187 -10.60 3.26 -20.13
N ILE A 188 -10.57 4.00 -19.03
CA ILE A 188 -9.38 4.75 -18.62
C ILE A 188 -8.42 3.73 -18.01
N ALA A 189 -7.36 3.37 -18.76
CA ALA A 189 -6.49 2.27 -18.39
C ALA A 189 -5.56 2.62 -17.21
N GLY A 190 -5.06 1.58 -16.54
CA GLY A 190 -3.92 1.66 -15.65
C GLY A 190 -2.60 1.39 -16.39
N PRO A 191 -1.45 1.68 -15.75
CA PRO A 191 -0.14 1.37 -16.32
C PRO A 191 0.05 -0.13 -16.54
N ALA A 192 0.54 -0.53 -17.72
CA ALA A 192 0.73 -1.94 -18.06
C ALA A 192 1.91 -2.60 -17.31
N HIS A 193 2.83 -1.79 -16.77
CA HIS A 193 3.98 -2.26 -15.99
C HIS A 193 3.64 -2.59 -14.53
N ILE A 194 2.38 -2.40 -14.10
CA ILE A 194 1.87 -2.89 -12.81
C ILE A 194 0.84 -4.00 -13.05
N ARG A 195 0.83 -5.00 -12.17
CA ARG A 195 -0.02 -6.19 -12.33
C ARG A 195 -1.50 -5.84 -12.40
N ASN A 196 -1.99 -5.03 -11.48
CA ASN A 196 -3.41 -4.64 -11.43
C ASN A 196 -3.84 -3.85 -12.68
N GLY A 197 -2.96 -3.06 -13.31
CA GLY A 197 -3.24 -2.40 -14.61
C GLY A 197 -3.51 -3.42 -15.72
N TYR A 198 -2.66 -4.45 -15.81
CA TYR A 198 -2.82 -5.54 -16.77
C TYR A 198 -4.10 -6.36 -16.49
N GLU A 199 -4.33 -6.76 -15.24
CA GLU A 199 -5.46 -7.62 -14.86
C GLU A 199 -6.81 -6.91 -15.03
N ARG A 200 -6.90 -5.62 -14.72
CA ARG A 200 -8.13 -4.83 -14.94
C ARG A 200 -8.46 -4.69 -16.42
N LEU A 201 -7.46 -4.44 -17.27
CA LEU A 201 -7.67 -4.41 -18.72
C LEU A 201 -8.09 -5.78 -19.27
N ARG A 202 -7.50 -6.87 -18.75
CA ARG A 202 -7.88 -8.22 -19.13
C ARG A 202 -9.33 -8.52 -18.76
N GLY A 203 -9.76 -8.21 -17.53
CA GLY A 203 -11.13 -8.37 -17.09
C GLY A 203 -12.13 -7.57 -17.94
N TYR A 204 -11.79 -6.32 -18.30
CA TYR A 204 -12.58 -5.51 -19.22
C TYR A 204 -12.75 -6.18 -20.59
N ARG A 205 -11.67 -6.67 -21.20
CA ARG A 205 -11.69 -7.33 -22.51
C ARG A 205 -12.53 -8.60 -22.50
N ASP A 206 -12.29 -9.46 -21.51
CA ASP A 206 -12.95 -10.77 -21.41
C ASP A 206 -14.46 -10.61 -21.10
N ALA A 207 -14.85 -9.54 -20.38
CA ALA A 207 -16.26 -9.21 -20.19
C ALA A 207 -16.92 -8.80 -21.52
N LEU A 208 -16.28 -7.96 -22.33
CA LEU A 208 -16.79 -7.61 -23.68
C LEU A 208 -16.94 -8.87 -24.56
N GLU A 209 -15.93 -9.73 -24.57
CA GLU A 209 -15.93 -10.99 -25.34
C GLU A 209 -17.06 -11.92 -24.94
N LYS A 210 -17.30 -12.11 -23.61
CA LYS A 210 -18.40 -12.92 -23.08
C LYS A 210 -19.76 -12.48 -23.61
N PHE A 211 -19.94 -11.17 -23.79
CA PHE A 211 -21.20 -10.60 -24.29
C PHE A 211 -21.19 -10.32 -25.78
N HIS A 212 -20.21 -10.84 -26.52
CA HIS A 212 -20.07 -10.67 -27.97
C HIS A 212 -19.99 -9.21 -28.42
N ILE A 213 -19.43 -8.33 -27.57
CA ILE A 213 -19.14 -6.95 -27.91
C ILE A 213 -17.70 -6.89 -28.44
N ALA A 214 -17.51 -6.35 -29.64
CA ALA A 214 -16.19 -6.23 -30.25
C ALA A 214 -15.27 -5.31 -29.43
N TYR A 215 -14.07 -5.79 -29.13
CA TYR A 215 -13.05 -4.96 -28.49
C TYR A 215 -12.55 -3.87 -29.42
N ASP A 216 -12.79 -2.62 -29.05
CA ASP A 216 -12.37 -1.43 -29.80
C ASP A 216 -11.24 -0.71 -29.06
N LYS A 217 -10.01 -0.79 -29.61
CA LYS A 217 -8.83 -0.12 -29.01
C LYS A 217 -9.01 1.39 -28.87
N THR A 218 -9.88 2.02 -29.67
CA THR A 218 -10.13 3.46 -29.63
C THR A 218 -10.86 3.89 -28.35
N LEU A 219 -11.52 2.95 -27.68
CA LEU A 219 -12.21 3.13 -26.40
C LEU A 219 -11.29 2.86 -25.18
N VAL A 220 -10.05 2.43 -25.38
CA VAL A 220 -9.08 2.28 -24.31
C VAL A 220 -8.18 3.52 -24.29
N LEU A 221 -8.34 4.33 -23.27
CA LEU A 221 -7.58 5.56 -23.10
C LEU A 221 -6.20 5.27 -22.48
N PRO A 222 -5.22 6.17 -22.67
CA PRO A 222 -3.92 6.08 -22.04
C PRO A 222 -4.03 5.94 -20.50
N PRO A 223 -3.00 5.37 -19.85
CA PRO A 223 -2.95 5.27 -18.40
C PRO A 223 -3.12 6.63 -17.71
N ALA A 224 -3.96 6.66 -16.67
CA ALA A 224 -4.15 7.82 -15.84
C ALA A 224 -4.34 7.39 -14.37
N LEU A 225 -3.56 7.99 -13.46
CA LEU A 225 -3.59 7.73 -12.03
C LEU A 225 -4.12 8.92 -11.23
N SER A 226 -3.97 10.14 -11.76
CA SER A 226 -4.39 11.39 -11.13
C SER A 226 -5.63 11.99 -11.79
N ALA A 227 -6.27 12.96 -11.11
CA ALA A 227 -7.42 13.69 -11.65
C ALA A 227 -7.04 14.55 -12.87
N ASP A 228 -5.85 15.12 -12.88
CA ASP A 228 -5.37 15.92 -14.01
C ASP A 228 -5.13 15.05 -15.24
N GLU A 229 -4.49 13.89 -15.07
CA GLU A 229 -4.31 12.93 -16.16
C GLU A 229 -5.66 12.42 -16.69
N GLY A 230 -6.59 12.05 -15.78
CA GLY A 230 -7.94 11.63 -16.15
C GLY A 230 -8.71 12.70 -16.93
N SER A 231 -8.57 13.97 -16.51
CA SER A 231 -9.12 15.14 -17.23
C SER A 231 -8.52 15.28 -18.62
N PHE A 232 -7.21 15.15 -18.72
CA PHE A 232 -6.47 15.28 -19.98
C PHE A 232 -6.86 14.22 -21.00
N VAL A 233 -6.80 12.93 -20.59
CA VAL A 233 -7.12 11.82 -21.52
C VAL A 233 -8.58 11.82 -21.95
N MET A 234 -9.51 12.19 -21.04
CA MET A 234 -10.92 12.29 -21.37
C MET A 234 -11.19 13.49 -22.29
N SER A 235 -10.57 14.64 -22.08
CA SER A 235 -10.72 15.79 -22.97
C SER A 235 -10.28 15.44 -24.39
N ALA A 236 -9.10 14.85 -24.55
CA ALA A 236 -8.57 14.41 -25.85
C ALA A 236 -9.48 13.35 -26.52
N PHE A 237 -10.11 12.49 -25.74
CA PHE A 237 -11.05 11.50 -26.24
C PHE A 237 -12.34 12.17 -26.75
N LEU A 238 -12.92 13.10 -25.99
CA LEU A 238 -14.15 13.81 -26.36
C LEU A 238 -13.98 14.63 -27.65
N ASP A 239 -12.80 15.22 -27.88
CA ASP A 239 -12.49 15.98 -29.12
C ASP A 239 -12.51 15.09 -30.37
N ARG A 240 -12.42 13.77 -30.24
CA ARG A 240 -12.51 12.81 -31.36
C ARG A 240 -13.96 12.50 -31.77
N ASN A 241 -14.96 12.93 -31.01
CA ASN A 241 -16.37 12.69 -31.23
C ASN A 241 -16.74 11.21 -31.45
N ILE A 242 -16.02 10.30 -30.74
CA ILE A 242 -16.31 8.86 -30.75
C ILE A 242 -17.49 8.61 -29.82
N PRO A 243 -18.59 7.95 -30.26
CA PRO A 243 -19.74 7.70 -29.42
C PRO A 243 -19.39 6.67 -28.33
N PHE A 244 -19.92 6.88 -27.11
CA PHE A 244 -19.78 5.97 -25.97
C PHE A 244 -21.00 6.12 -25.05
N ASP A 245 -21.24 5.14 -24.18
CA ASP A 245 -22.36 5.08 -23.26
C ASP A 245 -21.94 4.78 -21.81
N ALA A 246 -20.66 4.44 -21.58
CA ALA A 246 -20.12 4.31 -20.24
C ALA A 246 -18.61 4.60 -20.19
N VAL A 247 -18.10 4.91 -18.96
CA VAL A 247 -16.67 5.03 -18.67
C VAL A 247 -16.34 4.15 -17.47
N PHE A 248 -15.36 3.26 -17.64
CA PHE A 248 -14.78 2.42 -16.62
C PHE A 248 -13.38 2.92 -16.26
N GLY A 249 -13.21 3.47 -15.06
CA GLY A 249 -11.95 4.05 -14.59
C GLY A 249 -11.07 3.04 -13.88
N PHE A 250 -9.76 3.11 -14.13
CA PHE A 250 -8.76 2.35 -13.38
C PHE A 250 -8.73 2.73 -11.89
N THR A 251 -8.79 4.04 -11.59
CA THR A 251 -8.89 4.61 -10.25
C THR A 251 -10.05 5.59 -10.14
N GLU A 252 -10.49 5.85 -8.90
CA GLU A 252 -11.50 6.88 -8.63
C GLU A 252 -11.01 8.29 -8.98
N THR A 253 -9.74 8.60 -8.66
CA THR A 253 -9.16 9.92 -8.90
C THR A 253 -9.13 10.27 -10.39
N ALA A 254 -8.63 9.36 -11.22
CA ALA A 254 -8.65 9.54 -12.69
C ALA A 254 -10.09 9.66 -13.23
N LEU A 255 -11.02 8.84 -12.72
CA LEU A 255 -12.41 8.90 -13.11
C LEU A 255 -13.09 10.22 -12.69
N ILE A 256 -12.78 10.76 -11.51
CA ILE A 256 -13.31 12.06 -11.07
C ILE A 256 -12.82 13.17 -12.01
N GLY A 257 -11.54 13.15 -12.39
CA GLY A 257 -11.01 14.08 -13.39
C GLY A 257 -11.75 13.99 -14.73
N ALA A 258 -11.93 12.78 -15.24
CA ALA A 258 -12.69 12.52 -16.47
C ALA A 258 -14.14 12.99 -16.37
N LYS A 259 -14.83 12.65 -15.26
CA LYS A 259 -16.19 13.10 -14.95
C LYS A 259 -16.33 14.62 -15.00
N ASN A 260 -15.39 15.34 -14.40
CA ASN A 260 -15.42 16.80 -14.37
C ASN A 260 -15.34 17.39 -15.79
N ILE A 261 -14.52 16.83 -16.67
CA ILE A 261 -14.44 17.23 -18.08
C ILE A 261 -15.72 16.88 -18.83
N MET A 262 -16.27 15.67 -18.63
CA MET A 262 -17.55 15.27 -19.25
C MET A 262 -18.66 16.26 -18.89
N GLN A 263 -18.81 16.60 -17.61
CA GLN A 263 -19.81 17.57 -17.15
C GLN A 263 -19.57 18.99 -17.70
N LYS A 264 -18.32 19.46 -17.77
CA LYS A 264 -17.96 20.74 -18.39
C LYS A 264 -18.32 20.79 -19.89
N ARG A 265 -18.30 19.64 -20.57
CA ARG A 265 -18.72 19.51 -21.98
C ARG A 265 -20.23 19.27 -22.13
N GLY A 266 -21.01 19.33 -21.04
CA GLY A 266 -22.47 19.22 -21.04
C GLY A 266 -23.02 17.80 -20.97
N LEU A 267 -22.19 16.78 -20.78
CA LEU A 267 -22.65 15.40 -20.62
C LEU A 267 -23.26 15.20 -19.23
N ARG A 268 -24.43 14.60 -19.19
CA ARG A 268 -25.15 14.25 -17.95
C ARG A 268 -24.81 12.83 -17.55
N ILE A 269 -24.49 12.65 -16.28
CA ILE A 269 -24.20 11.34 -15.67
C ILE A 269 -25.33 11.03 -14.70
N PRO A 270 -26.00 9.88 -14.81
CA PRO A 270 -25.75 8.75 -15.72
C PRO A 270 -26.48 8.85 -17.08
N ALA A 271 -27.28 9.88 -17.36
CA ALA A 271 -28.23 9.92 -18.47
C ALA A 271 -27.58 9.79 -19.86
N ASP A 272 -26.45 10.47 -20.11
CA ASP A 272 -25.73 10.41 -21.40
C ASP A 272 -24.60 9.39 -21.37
N ALA A 273 -23.99 9.14 -20.20
CA ALA A 273 -23.00 8.09 -19.99
C ALA A 273 -22.93 7.67 -18.52
N ARG A 274 -22.89 6.37 -18.25
CA ARG A 274 -22.64 5.81 -16.93
C ARG A 274 -21.14 5.83 -16.61
N ILE A 275 -20.78 5.96 -15.33
CA ILE A 275 -19.37 5.89 -14.91
C ILE A 275 -19.18 5.01 -13.69
N CYS A 276 -18.08 4.24 -13.66
CA CYS A 276 -17.69 3.42 -12.52
C CYS A 276 -16.16 3.22 -12.46
N CYS A 277 -15.62 2.77 -11.33
CA CYS A 277 -14.18 2.53 -11.17
C CYS A 277 -13.83 1.35 -10.27
N MET A 278 -12.54 0.96 -10.31
CA MET A 278 -11.99 -0.18 -9.56
C MET A 278 -11.52 0.15 -8.15
N SER A 279 -11.36 1.41 -7.79
CA SER A 279 -10.94 1.79 -6.42
C SER A 279 -11.96 2.76 -5.87
N GLY A 280 -12.85 2.25 -5.04
CA GLY A 280 -13.83 3.08 -4.34
C GLY A 280 -13.36 3.41 -2.94
N THR A 281 -13.29 4.70 -2.63
CA THR A 281 -13.09 5.21 -1.28
C THR A 281 -14.20 6.20 -0.93
N ALA A 282 -14.10 6.87 0.21
CA ALA A 282 -15.03 7.93 0.60
C ALA A 282 -15.20 9.03 -0.47
N LEU A 283 -14.19 9.26 -1.32
CA LEU A 283 -14.27 10.23 -2.41
C LEU A 283 -15.42 9.93 -3.38
N CYS A 284 -15.73 8.66 -3.61
CA CYS A 284 -16.86 8.26 -4.47
C CYS A 284 -18.22 8.72 -3.94
N THR A 285 -18.34 8.98 -2.64
CA THR A 285 -19.56 9.46 -1.99
C THR A 285 -19.61 10.98 -1.83
N LEU A 286 -18.47 11.66 -1.96
CA LEU A 286 -18.34 13.11 -1.79
C LEU A 286 -18.52 13.90 -3.09
N VAL A 287 -18.59 13.23 -4.23
CA VAL A 287 -18.84 13.85 -5.53
C VAL A 287 -20.26 13.58 -6.01
N PHE A 288 -20.81 14.49 -6.84
CA PHE A 288 -22.15 14.31 -7.39
C PHE A 288 -22.12 14.21 -8.93
N PRO A 289 -22.84 13.21 -9.52
CA PRO A 289 -23.45 12.08 -8.84
C PRO A 289 -22.40 11.21 -8.12
N THR A 290 -22.84 10.48 -7.07
CA THR A 290 -22.00 9.53 -6.35
C THR A 290 -21.58 8.38 -7.27
N ILE A 291 -20.32 7.92 -7.13
CA ILE A 291 -19.70 7.02 -8.13
C ILE A 291 -19.83 5.57 -7.70
N THR A 292 -20.38 4.72 -8.57
CA THR A 292 -20.35 3.26 -8.48
C THR A 292 -18.89 2.77 -8.56
N ALA A 293 -18.49 1.96 -7.59
CA ALA A 293 -17.10 1.54 -7.49
C ALA A 293 -16.94 0.17 -6.85
N VAL A 294 -15.79 -0.48 -7.12
CA VAL A 294 -15.33 -1.61 -6.31
C VAL A 294 -14.70 -1.05 -5.04
N GLU A 295 -15.32 -1.27 -3.89
CA GLU A 295 -14.71 -1.04 -2.59
C GLU A 295 -13.76 -2.18 -2.26
N GLN A 296 -12.50 -1.83 -2.10
CA GLN A 296 -11.45 -2.80 -1.80
C GLN A 296 -11.44 -3.11 -0.29
N PRO A 297 -11.19 -4.36 0.12
CA PRO A 297 -11.13 -4.74 1.53
C PRO A 297 -9.80 -4.32 2.17
N ILE A 298 -9.55 -3.00 2.27
CA ILE A 298 -8.24 -2.43 2.67
C ILE A 298 -7.86 -2.86 4.09
N GLU A 299 -8.81 -2.87 5.03
CA GLU A 299 -8.58 -3.33 6.40
C GLU A 299 -8.13 -4.79 6.43
N GLN A 300 -8.81 -5.66 5.70
CA GLN A 300 -8.45 -7.07 5.60
C GLN A 300 -7.09 -7.24 4.91
N MET A 301 -6.80 -6.46 3.87
CA MET A 301 -5.49 -6.47 3.19
C MET A 301 -4.37 -6.09 4.15
N ALA A 302 -4.55 -5.04 4.95
CA ALA A 302 -3.58 -4.62 5.96
C ALA A 302 -3.40 -5.69 7.05
N ALA A 303 -4.50 -6.29 7.52
CA ALA A 303 -4.46 -7.35 8.53
C ALA A 303 -3.68 -8.57 8.05
N GLU A 304 -3.95 -9.05 6.82
CA GLU A 304 -3.24 -10.20 6.25
C GLU A 304 -1.78 -9.88 5.95
N ALA A 305 -1.46 -8.69 5.42
CA ALA A 305 -0.08 -8.28 5.20
C ALA A 305 0.71 -8.20 6.52
N CYS A 306 0.11 -7.65 7.58
CA CYS A 306 0.72 -7.61 8.91
C CYS A 306 0.87 -9.02 9.51
N ARG A 307 -0.11 -9.90 9.36
CA ARG A 307 -0.03 -11.30 9.79
C ARG A 307 1.16 -12.01 9.13
N LEU A 308 1.27 -11.88 7.82
CA LEU A 308 2.33 -12.51 7.04
C LEU A 308 3.71 -11.98 7.42
N ILE A 309 3.89 -10.66 7.48
CA ILE A 309 5.20 -10.10 7.82
C ILE A 309 5.65 -10.49 9.22
N MET A 310 4.76 -10.45 10.22
CA MET A 310 5.08 -10.88 11.58
C MET A 310 5.41 -12.38 11.65
N ALA A 311 4.69 -13.20 10.88
CA ALA A 311 4.96 -14.63 10.81
C ALA A 311 6.35 -14.93 10.21
N HIS A 312 6.75 -14.19 9.15
CA HIS A 312 8.07 -14.33 8.54
C HIS A 312 9.19 -13.73 9.39
N VAL A 313 8.94 -12.68 10.15
CA VAL A 313 9.90 -12.15 11.15
C VAL A 313 10.16 -13.17 12.26
N ALA A 314 9.13 -13.89 12.68
CA ALA A 314 9.27 -14.93 13.70
C ALA A 314 9.95 -16.21 13.16
N ASP A 315 9.73 -16.54 11.91
CA ASP A 315 10.28 -17.72 11.23
C ASP A 315 10.48 -17.44 9.73
N CYS A 316 11.70 -17.11 9.35
CA CYS A 316 12.05 -16.80 7.95
C CYS A 316 11.93 -18.02 7.00
N ALA A 317 11.84 -19.25 7.52
CA ALA A 317 11.68 -20.45 6.73
C ALA A 317 10.22 -20.75 6.33
N LYS A 318 9.27 -19.93 6.79
CA LYS A 318 7.85 -20.07 6.49
C LYS A 318 7.61 -19.96 4.99
N CYS A 319 6.76 -20.85 4.46
CA CYS A 319 6.39 -20.81 3.04
C CYS A 319 5.68 -19.50 2.67
N ALA A 320 5.94 -19.03 1.45
CA ALA A 320 5.23 -17.89 0.88
C ALA A 320 3.74 -18.20 0.66
N GLU A 321 2.88 -17.23 0.91
CA GLU A 321 1.43 -17.31 0.72
C GLU A 321 1.00 -16.23 -0.31
N ASP A 322 0.13 -16.59 -1.27
CA ASP A 322 -0.55 -15.62 -2.16
C ASP A 322 -2.02 -15.50 -1.73
N ILE A 323 -2.35 -14.40 -1.04
CA ILE A 323 -3.69 -14.13 -0.55
C ILE A 323 -4.42 -13.23 -1.54
N VAL A 324 -5.48 -13.78 -2.14
CA VAL A 324 -6.30 -13.07 -3.11
C VAL A 324 -7.62 -12.69 -2.46
N LEU A 325 -7.84 -11.41 -2.32
CA LEU A 325 -9.05 -10.84 -1.72
C LEU A 325 -10.04 -10.42 -2.80
N ARG A 326 -11.32 -10.33 -2.45
CA ARG A 326 -12.35 -9.78 -3.31
C ARG A 326 -12.92 -8.53 -2.67
N GLY A 327 -13.13 -7.51 -3.50
CA GLY A 327 -13.86 -6.31 -3.12
C GLY A 327 -15.37 -6.50 -3.27
N GLU A 328 -16.11 -5.46 -2.94
CA GLU A 328 -17.56 -5.38 -3.12
C GLU A 328 -17.88 -4.30 -4.15
N ILE A 329 -18.77 -4.59 -5.10
CA ILE A 329 -19.29 -3.58 -6.02
C ILE A 329 -20.41 -2.84 -5.32
N ILE A 330 -20.22 -1.56 -5.10
CA ILE A 330 -21.20 -0.69 -4.48
C ILE A 330 -21.85 0.19 -5.54
N ASP A 331 -23.12 -0.11 -5.83
CA ASP A 331 -23.91 0.67 -6.77
C ASP A 331 -24.29 2.04 -6.20
N ARG A 332 -24.10 3.05 -7.04
CA ARG A 332 -24.42 4.45 -6.71
C ARG A 332 -25.08 5.16 -7.90
N GLU A 333 -25.34 6.46 -7.73
CA GLU A 333 -26.09 7.27 -8.71
C GLU A 333 -25.47 7.27 -10.13
N SER A 334 -24.14 7.14 -10.24
CA SER A 334 -23.44 7.25 -11.52
C SER A 334 -23.72 6.12 -12.53
N THR A 335 -24.35 5.03 -12.07
CA THR A 335 -24.81 3.91 -12.91
C THR A 335 -26.29 3.64 -12.77
N ALA A 336 -27.03 4.44 -11.99
CA ALA A 336 -28.47 4.29 -11.80
C ALA A 336 -29.20 4.34 -13.16
N VAL A 337 -30.28 3.55 -13.29
CA VAL A 337 -31.09 3.43 -14.50
C VAL A 337 -32.25 4.41 -14.45
#